data_d82f6ec6135ffa54092fd47b21a299c4
#
_entry.id   d82f6ec6135ffa54092fd47b21a299c4
#
_cell.length_a   1.000
_cell.length_b   1.000
_cell.length_c   1.000
_cell.angle_alpha   90.00
_cell.angle_beta   90.00
_cell.angle_gamma   90.00
#
_symmetry.space_group_name_H-M   'P 1'
#
loop_
_entity.id
_entity.type
_entity.pdbx_description
1 polymer ?
#
loop_
_entity_poly.entity_id
_entity_poly.type
_entity_poly.pdbx_seq_one_letter_code
_entity_poly.pdbx_strand_id
1 'polypeptide(L)'
;ISSGILHIVSFALNGHALLLQDDLDFLPNWGHPGKIGAGLAHYPTDATRDVMPIRKFSQHVNSVNVLQINETRANSGSVAVHSHNDYWRRIPLYEALHYGCTGVEADVWHVGDDLFVGHSTSALTPNRTFRSLYVHPLIALLDKQNPLTAFADTKNHGVFDEEPDQTLVLLVDLKTDGPTTFQKVQEQLEGLRSKGYLTYFNGTHTVPGAITVVGTGNTPFDLLTANTTYRDIFYDAPLGMLYEPSPITLTDLNVDPSLSNLAEIDDYHPSSAGQGKTGLPADTPASAFNATTSYYASLNFKRSVGRVWRGKLSERQMKIIRGQIRGAKKAGLKARYWNTPKWPVSLRNHIWHVLVEEGVGMLNADDLEGAAIEDWRRWKHEWYV
;
A
#
# COMPACT_ATOMS: atom_id res chain seq x y z
N ILE A 1 -9.29 -31.03 18.00
CA ILE A 1 -10.39 -30.03 18.08
C ILE A 1 -10.14 -29.07 19.26
N SER A 2 -9.68 -29.56 20.41
CA SER A 2 -9.44 -28.72 21.60
C SER A 2 -8.32 -27.67 21.42
N SER A 3 -7.24 -28.00 20.71
CA SER A 3 -6.11 -27.08 20.50
C SER A 3 -6.47 -25.89 19.60
N GLY A 4 -7.31 -26.11 18.58
CA GLY A 4 -7.76 -25.04 17.69
C GLY A 4 -8.69 -24.04 18.37
N ILE A 5 -9.54 -24.51 19.28
CA ILE A 5 -10.45 -23.64 20.05
C ILE A 5 -9.67 -22.79 21.04
N LEU A 6 -8.65 -23.36 21.69
CA LEU A 6 -7.77 -22.60 22.59
C LEU A 6 -7.01 -21.47 21.85
N HIS A 7 -6.56 -21.72 20.61
CA HIS A 7 -5.90 -20.72 19.79
C HIS A 7 -6.85 -19.58 19.39
N ILE A 8 -8.10 -19.93 19.01
CA ILE A 8 -9.10 -18.92 18.66
C ILE A 8 -9.51 -18.09 19.87
N VAL A 9 -9.67 -18.71 21.04
CA VAL A 9 -10.00 -18.01 22.30
C VAL A 9 -8.83 -17.15 22.76
N SER A 10 -7.59 -17.65 22.65
CA SER A 10 -6.39 -16.87 22.96
C SER A 10 -6.23 -15.66 22.02
N PHE A 11 -6.51 -15.82 20.73
CA PHE A 11 -6.48 -14.73 19.77
C PHE A 11 -7.60 -13.70 20.03
N ALA A 12 -8.81 -14.16 20.37
CA ALA A 12 -9.92 -13.28 20.70
C ALA A 12 -9.71 -12.53 22.01
N LEU A 13 -9.17 -13.19 23.03
CA LEU A 13 -8.88 -12.58 24.34
C LEU A 13 -7.70 -11.62 24.28
N ASN A 14 -6.66 -11.96 23.54
CA ASN A 14 -5.52 -11.06 23.31
C ASN A 14 -5.90 -9.86 22.42
N GLY A 15 -6.88 -10.02 21.53
CA GLY A 15 -7.42 -8.92 20.73
C GLY A 15 -8.20 -7.86 21.52
N HIS A 16 -8.68 -8.20 22.71
CA HIS A 16 -9.44 -7.28 23.60
C HIS A 16 -8.64 -6.75 24.80
N ALA A 17 -7.47 -7.31 25.08
CA ALA A 17 -6.63 -6.84 26.19
C ALA A 17 -5.81 -5.57 25.90
N LEU A 18 -6.18 -4.91 25.01
CA LEU A 18 -5.46 -4.05 24.16
C LEU A 18 -5.79 -2.61 24.30
N LEU A 19 -5.35 -1.90 25.16
CA LEU A 19 -5.24 -0.43 25.05
C LEU A 19 -4.58 0.12 26.33
N LEU A 20 -3.57 -0.52 26.79
CA LEU A 20 -2.73 0.06 27.81
C LEU A 20 -1.48 0.64 27.16
N GLN A 21 -1.13 1.80 27.56
CA GLN A 21 -0.17 2.72 27.00
C GLN A 21 1.30 2.25 27.11
N ASP A 22 1.52 1.14 27.81
CA ASP A 22 2.86 0.61 28.09
C ASP A 22 3.38 -0.40 27.06
N ASP A 23 2.75 -0.45 25.95
CA ASP A 23 2.92 -1.53 25.00
C ASP A 23 3.91 -1.26 23.85
N LEU A 24 4.87 -0.40 24.06
CA LEU A 24 5.96 -0.22 23.11
C LEU A 24 6.91 -1.42 23.06
N ASP A 25 6.87 -2.25 24.09
CA ASP A 25 7.49 -3.58 24.11
C ASP A 25 6.85 -4.57 23.12
N PHE A 26 5.81 -4.10 22.44
CA PHE A 26 5.06 -4.87 21.47
C PHE A 26 5.80 -5.11 20.16
N LEU A 27 6.69 -4.24 19.76
CA LEU A 27 7.42 -4.42 18.51
C LEU A 27 8.55 -5.44 18.71
N PRO A 28 8.37 -6.69 18.27
CA PRO A 28 9.40 -7.69 18.42
C PRO A 28 10.65 -7.26 17.66
N ASN A 29 11.80 -7.63 18.17
CA ASN A 29 13.11 -7.38 17.55
C ASN A 29 13.59 -5.91 17.51
N TRP A 30 12.94 -5.02 18.22
CA TRP A 30 13.41 -3.64 18.34
C TRP A 30 14.60 -3.48 19.32
N GLY A 31 15.36 -4.50 19.53
CA GLY A 31 16.50 -4.49 20.43
C GLY A 31 16.06 -4.38 21.89
N HIS A 32 16.94 -3.88 22.75
CA HIS A 32 16.63 -3.79 24.16
C HIS A 32 15.50 -2.79 24.41
N PRO A 33 14.37 -3.19 25.02
CA PRO A 33 13.20 -2.34 25.23
C PRO A 33 13.53 -0.97 25.81
N GLY A 34 14.44 -0.90 26.77
CA GLY A 34 14.86 0.35 27.37
C GLY A 34 15.59 1.34 26.45
N LYS A 35 16.04 0.89 25.28
CA LYS A 35 16.72 1.76 24.31
C LYS A 35 15.82 2.22 23.19
N ILE A 36 14.92 1.35 22.77
CA ILE A 36 14.06 1.60 21.60
C ILE A 36 12.66 1.99 22.03
N GLY A 37 12.14 1.31 23.05
CA GLY A 37 10.85 1.67 23.62
C GLY A 37 10.79 3.12 24.08
N ALA A 38 11.86 3.62 24.69
CA ALA A 38 11.93 5.02 25.09
C ALA A 38 11.80 6.00 23.90
N GLY A 39 12.48 5.70 22.79
CA GLY A 39 12.37 6.54 21.60
C GLY A 39 10.98 6.54 20.98
N LEU A 40 10.32 5.40 20.95
CA LEU A 40 8.97 5.30 20.45
C LEU A 40 7.92 5.82 21.41
N ALA A 41 8.14 5.66 22.72
CA ALA A 41 7.25 6.21 23.73
C ALA A 41 7.15 7.73 23.62
N HIS A 42 8.24 8.36 23.25
CA HIS A 42 8.32 9.80 23.08
C HIS A 42 8.01 10.27 21.65
N TYR A 43 7.50 9.39 20.84
CA TYR A 43 7.06 9.72 19.52
C TYR A 43 5.84 10.68 19.55
N PRO A 44 5.78 11.71 18.72
CA PRO A 44 6.74 12.14 17.68
C PRO A 44 7.86 13.03 18.20
N THR A 45 7.85 13.42 19.47
CA THR A 45 8.73 14.44 20.00
C THR A 45 10.18 14.05 20.10
N ASP A 46 10.40 12.79 20.40
CA ASP A 46 11.73 12.21 20.50
C ASP A 46 12.01 11.16 19.44
N ALA A 47 11.29 11.18 18.37
CA ALA A 47 11.78 10.55 17.16
C ALA A 47 13.10 11.25 16.85
N THR A 48 13.90 11.30 17.83
CA THR A 48 15.18 11.86 17.77
C THR A 48 15.99 11.00 16.87
N ARG A 49 16.60 11.66 16.14
CA ARG A 49 17.84 11.36 15.52
C ARG A 49 18.44 9.99 15.79
N ASP A 50 18.55 9.59 17.00
CA ASP A 50 19.26 8.36 17.38
C ASP A 50 18.41 7.13 17.28
N VAL A 51 17.19 7.40 17.02
CA VAL A 51 16.21 6.41 17.10
C VAL A 51 15.89 5.90 15.80
N MET A 52 16.29 6.54 14.83
CA MET A 52 15.73 6.06 13.62
C MET A 52 16.01 4.59 13.43
N PRO A 53 15.21 3.78 14.14
CA PRO A 53 15.27 2.35 13.94
C PRO A 53 15.02 2.02 12.47
N ILE A 54 14.32 2.90 11.77
CA ILE A 54 14.19 2.86 10.31
C ILE A 54 15.54 2.62 9.63
N ARG A 55 16.62 3.22 10.11
CA ARG A 55 17.98 2.91 9.64
C ARG A 55 18.36 1.46 9.77
N LYS A 56 18.19 0.95 10.98
CA LYS A 56 18.61 -0.42 11.30
C LYS A 56 17.67 -1.46 10.71
N PHE A 57 16.41 -1.11 10.56
CA PHE A 57 15.41 -2.06 10.06
C PHE A 57 15.30 -2.04 8.55
N SER A 58 15.46 -0.91 7.92
CA SER A 58 15.71 -0.92 6.49
C SER A 58 16.93 -1.75 6.14
N GLN A 59 18.01 -1.68 6.94
CA GLN A 59 19.16 -2.56 6.77
C GLN A 59 18.84 -4.03 6.95
N HIS A 60 17.98 -4.37 7.88
CA HIS A 60 17.69 -5.79 8.16
C HIS A 60 16.64 -6.39 7.24
N VAL A 61 15.62 -5.61 6.92
CA VAL A 61 14.55 -6.01 6.02
C VAL A 61 14.93 -5.76 4.55
N ASN A 62 15.73 -4.74 4.31
CA ASN A 62 16.11 -4.33 2.97
C ASN A 62 17.46 -4.85 2.51
N SER A 63 18.35 -5.27 3.40
CA SER A 63 19.62 -5.89 2.97
C SER A 63 19.40 -7.13 2.11
N VAL A 64 18.23 -7.74 2.24
CA VAL A 64 17.82 -8.82 1.34
C VAL A 64 16.97 -8.28 0.19
N ASN A 65 16.37 -7.10 0.31
CA ASN A 65 15.23 -6.77 -0.51
C ASN A 65 15.23 -5.41 -1.22
N VAL A 66 15.89 -4.39 -0.77
CA VAL A 66 15.78 -3.07 -1.38
C VAL A 66 17.00 -2.69 -2.22
N LEU A 67 18.15 -3.27 -1.96
CA LEU A 67 19.40 -2.97 -2.67
C LEU A 67 19.40 -3.23 -4.17
N GLN A 68 18.28 -3.57 -4.74
CA GLN A 68 18.24 -3.93 -6.15
C GLN A 68 17.09 -3.34 -6.95
N ILE A 69 16.58 -2.16 -6.65
CA ILE A 69 15.52 -1.52 -7.47
C ILE A 69 16.05 -0.73 -8.69
N ASN A 70 17.31 -0.64 -8.91
CA ASN A 70 17.82 -0.11 -10.18
C ASN A 70 17.75 -1.14 -11.31
N GLU A 71 17.72 -0.73 -12.54
CA GLU A 71 17.37 -1.42 -13.80
C GLU A 71 17.87 -2.85 -14.03
N THR A 72 18.81 -3.33 -13.23
CA THR A 72 19.26 -4.74 -13.24
C THR A 72 18.33 -5.68 -12.44
N ARG A 73 17.29 -5.16 -11.87
CA ARG A 73 16.38 -5.82 -10.94
C ARG A 73 15.23 -6.60 -11.52
N ALA A 74 15.07 -6.66 -12.77
CA ALA A 74 14.15 -7.62 -13.36
C ALA A 74 14.40 -9.07 -12.86
N ASN A 75 15.54 -9.30 -12.20
CA ASN A 75 15.98 -10.62 -11.74
C ASN A 75 16.25 -10.79 -10.24
N SER A 76 16.15 -9.75 -9.40
CA SER A 76 16.45 -9.87 -7.97
C SER A 76 15.35 -9.27 -7.08
N GLY A 77 14.47 -9.88 -6.67
CA GLY A 77 13.22 -10.10 -6.09
C GLY A 77 12.84 -9.51 -4.78
N SER A 78 13.01 -8.29 -4.60
CA SER A 78 12.37 -7.58 -3.51
C SER A 78 10.97 -7.14 -3.90
N VAL A 79 9.99 -7.44 -3.08
CA VAL A 79 8.61 -7.01 -3.28
C VAL A 79 8.33 -5.82 -2.38
N ALA A 80 7.87 -4.75 -2.99
CA ALA A 80 7.33 -3.63 -2.24
C ALA A 80 6.07 -4.08 -1.48
N VAL A 81 6.03 -3.86 -0.17
CA VAL A 81 4.91 -4.23 0.70
C VAL A 81 4.09 -2.99 1.05
N HIS A 82 2.77 -3.14 0.97
CA HIS A 82 1.80 -2.13 1.39
C HIS A 82 1.10 -2.57 2.67
N SER A 83 1.19 -1.77 3.73
CA SER A 83 0.48 -1.98 4.98
C SER A 83 -1.00 -1.66 4.76
N HIS A 84 -1.81 -2.71 4.58
CA HIS A 84 -3.26 -2.62 4.42
C HIS A 84 -3.93 -2.22 5.73
N ASN A 85 -4.87 -1.28 5.69
CA ASN A 85 -5.51 -0.74 6.88
C ASN A 85 -4.47 -0.33 7.94
N ASP A 86 -3.44 0.37 7.55
CA ASP A 86 -2.29 0.71 8.41
C ASP A 86 -2.70 1.36 9.74
N TYR A 87 -3.78 2.13 9.72
CA TYR A 87 -4.36 2.72 10.93
C TYR A 87 -4.85 1.70 11.98
N TRP A 88 -4.94 0.41 11.66
CA TRP A 88 -5.20 -0.65 12.63
C TRP A 88 -3.95 -1.08 13.39
N ARG A 89 -2.78 -0.70 12.89
CA ARG A 89 -1.54 -0.97 13.58
C ARG A 89 -1.56 -0.31 14.96
N ARG A 90 -0.82 -0.89 15.86
CA ARG A 90 -0.69 -0.35 17.19
C ARG A 90 -0.05 1.02 17.16
N ILE A 91 0.99 1.17 16.32
CA ILE A 91 1.65 2.42 16.01
C ILE A 91 1.58 2.63 14.48
N PRO A 92 0.47 3.21 13.97
CA PRO A 92 0.31 3.45 12.54
C PRO A 92 1.52 4.18 11.96
N LEU A 93 1.79 3.97 10.69
CA LEU A 93 2.96 4.45 9.95
C LEU A 93 4.27 3.80 10.45
N TYR A 94 4.59 3.87 11.74
CA TYR A 94 5.90 3.44 12.25
C TYR A 94 6.07 1.95 12.27
N GLU A 95 5.02 1.20 12.56
CA GLU A 95 5.07 -0.26 12.47
C GLU A 95 5.28 -0.70 11.01
N ALA A 96 4.64 -0.04 10.05
CA ALA A 96 4.87 -0.31 8.63
C ALA A 96 6.32 0.02 8.21
N LEU A 97 6.83 1.17 8.62
CA LEU A 97 8.21 1.56 8.35
C LEU A 97 9.22 0.63 9.03
N HIS A 98 8.89 0.12 10.22
CA HIS A 98 9.70 -0.88 10.94
C HIS A 98 9.91 -2.14 10.11
N TYR A 99 8.86 -2.62 9.46
CA TYR A 99 8.93 -3.78 8.58
C TYR A 99 9.38 -3.44 7.14
N GLY A 100 9.81 -2.21 6.87
CA GLY A 100 10.26 -1.78 5.55
C GLY A 100 9.15 -1.69 4.50
N CYS A 101 7.89 -1.54 4.92
CA CYS A 101 6.79 -1.33 4.00
C CYS A 101 6.94 0.00 3.26
N THR A 102 6.78 -0.03 1.94
CA THR A 102 6.87 1.14 1.08
C THR A 102 5.52 1.77 0.77
N GLY A 103 4.45 1.32 1.42
CA GLY A 103 3.13 1.89 1.32
C GLY A 103 2.33 1.72 2.60
N VAL A 104 1.52 2.71 2.93
CA VAL A 104 0.58 2.74 4.08
C VAL A 104 -0.78 3.24 3.63
N GLU A 105 -1.84 2.83 4.33
CA GLU A 105 -3.23 3.16 4.00
C GLU A 105 -3.91 3.92 5.13
N ALA A 106 -4.59 5.01 4.77
CA ALA A 106 -5.39 5.84 5.65
C ALA A 106 -6.83 5.95 5.13
N ASP A 107 -7.79 5.32 5.83
CA ASP A 107 -9.22 5.51 5.57
C ASP A 107 -9.71 6.79 6.23
N VAL A 108 -10.05 7.80 5.45
CA VAL A 108 -10.39 9.13 5.94
C VAL A 108 -11.89 9.42 5.88
N TRP A 109 -12.41 9.96 6.96
CA TRP A 109 -13.79 10.41 7.14
C TRP A 109 -13.80 11.91 7.40
N HIS A 110 -14.38 12.67 6.49
CA HIS A 110 -14.55 14.11 6.66
C HIS A 110 -15.74 14.36 7.57
N VAL A 111 -15.47 14.85 8.79
CA VAL A 111 -16.50 15.19 9.79
C VAL A 111 -16.15 16.55 10.39
N GLY A 112 -17.05 17.52 10.26
CA GLY A 112 -16.77 18.91 10.63
C GLY A 112 -15.59 19.48 9.84
N ASP A 113 -14.58 19.94 10.55
CA ASP A 113 -13.42 20.59 9.93
C ASP A 113 -12.18 19.69 9.83
N ASP A 114 -12.30 18.39 10.16
CA ASP A 114 -11.13 17.52 10.17
C ASP A 114 -11.39 16.17 9.46
N LEU A 115 -10.30 15.47 9.15
CA LEU A 115 -10.29 14.13 8.59
C LEU A 115 -9.94 13.12 9.68
N PHE A 116 -10.93 12.37 10.14
CA PHE A 116 -10.74 11.28 11.08
C PHE A 116 -10.36 9.99 10.37
N VAL A 117 -9.56 9.16 11.03
CA VAL A 117 -9.05 7.92 10.43
C VAL A 117 -9.59 6.70 11.15
N GLY A 118 -10.18 5.80 10.37
CA GLY A 118 -10.73 4.53 10.86
C GLY A 118 -11.53 3.79 9.80
N HIS A 119 -11.67 2.49 9.97
CA HIS A 119 -12.38 1.62 9.00
C HIS A 119 -13.90 1.89 8.95
N SER A 120 -14.48 2.26 10.06
CA SER A 120 -15.89 2.56 10.19
C SER A 120 -16.10 3.76 11.12
N THR A 121 -17.26 4.39 11.05
CA THR A 121 -17.59 5.53 11.90
C THR A 121 -17.52 5.22 13.40
N SER A 122 -17.78 3.97 13.80
CA SER A 122 -17.68 3.52 15.19
C SER A 122 -16.24 3.44 15.74
N ALA A 123 -15.25 3.46 14.86
CA ALA A 123 -13.82 3.41 15.22
C ALA A 123 -13.18 4.82 15.27
N LEU A 124 -13.93 5.86 14.93
CA LEU A 124 -13.40 7.23 14.91
C LEU A 124 -13.23 7.77 16.33
N THR A 125 -12.11 8.38 16.58
CA THR A 125 -11.81 9.05 17.86
C THR A 125 -11.13 10.40 17.62
N PRO A 126 -11.28 11.39 18.51
CA PRO A 126 -10.76 12.74 18.29
C PRO A 126 -9.26 12.82 18.05
N ASN A 127 -8.48 11.91 18.61
CA ASN A 127 -7.03 11.92 18.50
C ASN A 127 -6.48 11.17 17.27
N ARG A 128 -7.33 10.49 16.50
CA ARG A 128 -6.93 9.71 15.34
C ARG A 128 -7.37 10.41 14.08
N THR A 129 -6.61 11.43 13.68
CA THR A 129 -6.85 12.22 12.48
C THR A 129 -5.79 11.93 11.42
N PHE A 130 -6.07 12.30 10.19
CA PHE A 130 -5.11 12.16 9.10
C PHE A 130 -3.82 12.95 9.38
N ARG A 131 -3.96 14.14 9.96
CA ARG A 131 -2.81 14.94 10.41
C ARG A 131 -2.01 14.24 11.50
N SER A 132 -2.68 13.75 12.55
CA SER A 132 -1.99 13.20 13.73
C SER A 132 -1.31 11.86 13.44
N LEU A 133 -1.90 11.01 12.60
CA LEU A 133 -1.37 9.66 12.33
C LEU A 133 -0.38 9.61 11.16
N TYR A 134 -0.49 10.53 10.20
CA TYR A 134 0.32 10.46 8.98
C TYR A 134 1.04 11.76 8.63
N VAL A 135 0.32 12.88 8.46
CA VAL A 135 0.93 14.10 7.89
C VAL A 135 1.99 14.68 8.81
N HIS A 136 1.67 14.94 10.07
CA HIS A 136 2.64 15.51 11.03
C HIS A 136 3.82 14.56 11.30
N PRO A 137 3.59 13.25 11.51
CA PRO A 137 4.66 12.28 11.62
C PRO A 137 5.60 12.26 10.42
N LEU A 138 5.06 12.26 9.21
CA LEU A 138 5.87 12.26 7.99
C LEU A 138 6.68 13.55 7.85
N ILE A 139 6.08 14.71 8.15
CA ILE A 139 6.82 15.98 8.16
C ILE A 139 7.97 15.93 9.16
N ALA A 140 7.70 15.51 10.40
CA ALA A 140 8.71 15.45 11.45
C ALA A 140 9.86 14.49 11.11
N LEU A 141 9.54 13.40 10.44
CA LEU A 141 10.50 12.40 10.00
C LEU A 141 11.36 12.93 8.85
N LEU A 142 10.72 13.49 7.82
CA LEU A 142 11.41 14.03 6.66
C LEU A 142 12.24 15.27 6.97
N ASP A 143 11.78 16.14 7.86
CA ASP A 143 12.58 17.30 8.33
C ASP A 143 13.89 16.86 9.02
N LYS A 144 13.88 15.71 9.66
CA LYS A 144 15.10 15.14 10.27
C LYS A 144 16.03 14.47 9.26
N GLN A 145 15.45 13.86 8.24
CA GLN A 145 16.22 13.29 7.13
C GLN A 145 16.83 14.36 6.25
N ASN A 146 16.24 15.56 6.23
CA ASN A 146 16.62 16.70 5.37
C ASN A 146 17.00 17.93 6.18
N PRO A 147 18.02 17.87 7.06
CA PRO A 147 18.41 19.02 7.88
C PRO A 147 18.98 20.13 7.00
N LEU A 148 18.58 21.37 7.26
CA LEU A 148 19.14 22.54 6.60
C LEU A 148 20.54 22.81 7.12
N THR A 149 21.55 22.25 6.49
CA THR A 149 22.96 22.43 6.82
C THR A 149 23.78 22.81 5.59
N ALA A 150 25.00 23.30 5.79
CA ALA A 150 25.91 23.57 4.69
C ALA A 150 26.34 22.31 3.90
N PHE A 151 26.04 21.14 4.43
CA PHE A 151 26.35 19.84 3.85
C PHE A 151 25.11 19.10 3.33
N ALA A 152 23.95 19.78 3.34
CA ALA A 152 22.71 19.20 2.86
C ALA A 152 22.77 18.98 1.34
N ASP A 153 22.29 17.84 0.91
CA ASP A 153 22.10 17.57 -0.51
C ASP A 153 21.05 18.49 -1.12
N THR A 154 21.15 18.71 -2.41
CA THR A 154 20.17 19.52 -3.16
C THR A 154 18.85 18.78 -3.39
N LYS A 155 18.83 17.46 -3.17
CA LYS A 155 17.68 16.59 -3.33
C LYS A 155 17.17 16.12 -1.97
N ASN A 156 15.86 16.17 -1.77
CA ASN A 156 15.23 15.64 -0.57
C ASN A 156 15.36 14.14 -0.50
N HIS A 157 15.80 13.64 0.65
CA HIS A 157 15.82 12.24 1.01
C HIS A 157 14.41 11.78 1.45
N GLY A 158 14.06 10.55 1.10
CA GLY A 158 12.85 9.90 1.57
C GLY A 158 12.94 9.43 3.01
N VAL A 159 11.98 8.63 3.42
CA VAL A 159 11.89 8.09 4.79
C VAL A 159 12.88 6.95 5.06
N PHE A 160 13.49 6.39 4.03
CA PHE A 160 14.41 5.25 4.13
C PHE A 160 15.85 5.70 3.94
N ASP A 161 16.70 5.44 4.93
CA ASP A 161 18.09 5.86 4.91
C ASP A 161 18.94 5.20 3.82
N GLU A 162 18.75 3.89 3.64
CA GLU A 162 19.55 3.13 2.67
C GLU A 162 19.05 3.31 1.26
N GLU A 163 17.80 3.75 1.10
CA GLU A 163 17.20 4.06 -0.17
C GLU A 163 16.50 5.41 -0.13
N PRO A 164 17.26 6.47 -0.10
CA PRO A 164 16.74 7.84 0.03
C PRO A 164 15.81 8.24 -1.12
N ASP A 165 15.93 7.58 -2.27
CA ASP A 165 15.09 7.80 -3.45
C ASP A 165 13.79 6.98 -3.45
N GLN A 166 13.65 6.02 -2.51
CA GLN A 166 12.44 5.22 -2.39
C GLN A 166 11.29 6.07 -1.84
N THR A 167 10.28 6.32 -2.64
CA THR A 167 9.06 6.99 -2.17
C THR A 167 8.27 6.08 -1.23
N LEU A 168 7.69 6.65 -0.18
CA LEU A 168 6.63 6.01 0.59
C LEU A 168 5.27 6.37 0.00
N VAL A 169 4.46 5.38 -0.30
CA VAL A 169 3.11 5.59 -0.81
C VAL A 169 2.14 5.79 0.35
N LEU A 170 1.46 6.93 0.36
CA LEU A 170 0.36 7.22 1.27
C LEU A 170 -0.95 7.06 0.50
N LEU A 171 -1.57 5.88 0.63
CA LEU A 171 -2.89 5.61 0.06
C LEU A 171 -3.96 6.21 0.97
N VAL A 172 -4.78 7.10 0.42
CA VAL A 172 -5.86 7.79 1.14
C VAL A 172 -7.20 7.33 0.59
N ASP A 173 -7.93 6.55 1.38
CA ASP A 173 -9.26 6.05 1.02
C ASP A 173 -10.34 7.01 1.55
N LEU A 174 -11.00 7.72 0.64
CA LEU A 174 -12.04 8.70 0.94
C LEU A 174 -13.37 7.97 1.22
N LYS A 175 -13.79 7.96 2.49
CA LYS A 175 -15.00 7.24 2.92
C LYS A 175 -16.28 8.09 2.89
N THR A 176 -16.15 9.41 2.88
CA THR A 176 -17.26 10.37 2.84
C THR A 176 -17.42 10.99 1.46
N ASP A 177 -18.22 12.05 1.34
CA ASP A 177 -18.43 12.75 0.07
C ASP A 177 -17.11 13.09 -0.63
N GLY A 178 -16.97 12.65 -1.88
CA GLY A 178 -15.70 12.71 -2.61
C GLY A 178 -15.15 14.13 -2.76
N PRO A 179 -15.87 15.06 -3.37
CA PRO A 179 -15.37 16.41 -3.63
C PRO A 179 -14.93 17.16 -2.37
N THR A 180 -15.75 17.19 -1.33
CA THR A 180 -15.43 17.91 -0.09
C THR A 180 -14.30 17.26 0.69
N THR A 181 -14.28 15.92 0.73
CA THR A 181 -13.21 15.17 1.39
C THR A 181 -11.88 15.34 0.64
N PHE A 182 -11.91 15.30 -0.70
CA PHE A 182 -10.73 15.49 -1.52
C PHE A 182 -10.11 16.88 -1.32
N GLN A 183 -10.92 17.92 -1.30
CA GLN A 183 -10.47 19.27 -0.99
C GLN A 183 -9.80 19.34 0.38
N LYS A 184 -10.37 18.68 1.39
CA LYS A 184 -9.80 18.65 2.75
C LYS A 184 -8.49 17.86 2.81
N VAL A 185 -8.36 16.77 2.05
CA VAL A 185 -7.09 16.06 1.90
C VAL A 185 -6.02 16.97 1.28
N GLN A 186 -6.35 17.68 0.19
CA GLN A 186 -5.43 18.62 -0.45
C GLN A 186 -4.96 19.71 0.52
N GLU A 187 -5.86 20.25 1.34
CA GLU A 187 -5.55 21.25 2.39
C GLU A 187 -4.58 20.67 3.43
N GLN A 188 -4.85 19.47 3.92
CA GLN A 188 -4.02 18.86 4.98
C GLN A 188 -2.64 18.43 4.49
N LEU A 189 -2.46 18.20 3.20
CA LEU A 189 -1.17 17.88 2.60
C LEU A 189 -0.25 19.12 2.40
N GLU A 190 -0.75 20.33 2.66
CA GLU A 190 0.02 21.57 2.41
C GLU A 190 1.37 21.59 3.11
N GLY A 191 1.46 21.04 4.33
CA GLY A 191 2.72 20.97 5.06
C GLY A 191 3.79 20.12 4.38
N LEU A 192 3.40 19.04 3.69
CA LEU A 192 4.31 18.22 2.89
C LEU A 192 4.62 18.88 1.53
N ARG A 193 3.61 19.51 0.93
CA ARG A 193 3.73 20.21 -0.37
C ARG A 193 4.69 21.37 -0.32
N SER A 194 4.51 22.28 0.64
CA SER A 194 5.34 23.47 0.79
C SER A 194 6.82 23.17 1.05
N LYS A 195 7.12 21.98 1.57
CA LYS A 195 8.48 21.48 1.80
C LYS A 195 9.05 20.70 0.61
N GLY A 196 8.28 20.50 -0.45
CA GLY A 196 8.72 19.74 -1.63
C GLY A 196 8.88 18.23 -1.39
N TYR A 197 8.16 17.67 -0.43
CA TYR A 197 8.24 16.22 -0.12
C TYR A 197 7.34 15.36 -0.99
N LEU A 198 6.35 15.94 -1.68
CA LEU A 198 5.39 15.21 -2.47
C LEU A 198 5.91 14.88 -3.87
N THR A 199 5.64 13.67 -4.35
CA THR A 199 5.67 13.35 -5.78
C THR A 199 4.59 14.17 -6.49
N TYR A 200 4.90 14.77 -7.62
CA TYR A 200 3.94 15.60 -8.34
C TYR A 200 4.10 15.51 -9.85
N PHE A 201 3.00 15.76 -10.54
CA PHE A 201 2.96 15.98 -11.99
C PHE A 201 3.16 17.46 -12.28
N ASN A 202 4.08 17.80 -13.17
CA ASN A 202 4.48 19.18 -13.47
C ASN A 202 3.89 19.73 -14.78
N GLY A 203 2.83 19.10 -15.30
CA GLY A 203 2.24 19.43 -16.61
C GLY A 203 2.79 18.62 -17.79
N THR A 204 3.94 17.94 -17.63
CA THR A 204 4.57 17.12 -18.67
C THR A 204 4.89 15.71 -18.22
N HIS A 205 5.46 15.55 -17.03
CA HIS A 205 5.85 14.28 -16.46
C HIS A 205 5.71 14.28 -14.94
N THR A 206 5.79 13.11 -14.35
CA THR A 206 5.78 12.94 -12.90
C THR A 206 7.19 13.13 -12.34
N VAL A 207 7.33 14.04 -11.37
CA VAL A 207 8.57 14.31 -10.62
C VAL A 207 8.49 13.52 -9.32
N PRO A 208 9.41 12.57 -9.07
CA PRO A 208 9.42 11.79 -7.84
C PRO A 208 9.73 12.65 -6.61
N GLY A 209 9.03 12.37 -5.51
CA GLY A 209 9.26 12.93 -4.19
C GLY A 209 9.34 11.85 -3.11
N ALA A 210 9.63 12.26 -1.89
CA ALA A 210 9.72 11.37 -0.73
C ALA A 210 8.41 10.63 -0.45
N ILE A 211 7.28 11.28 -0.71
CA ILE A 211 5.93 10.76 -0.48
C ILE A 211 5.12 10.80 -1.77
N THR A 212 4.53 9.67 -2.16
CA THR A 212 3.56 9.60 -3.25
C THR A 212 2.16 9.41 -2.66
N VAL A 213 1.29 10.39 -2.82
CA VAL A 213 -0.08 10.33 -2.34
C VAL A 213 -0.97 9.71 -3.42
N VAL A 214 -1.75 8.70 -3.03
CA VAL A 214 -2.68 8.00 -3.93
C VAL A 214 -4.08 8.05 -3.34
N GLY A 215 -5.04 8.57 -4.09
CA GLY A 215 -6.45 8.64 -3.70
C GLY A 215 -7.24 7.44 -4.21
N THR A 216 -8.03 6.83 -3.33
CA THR A 216 -8.95 5.73 -3.62
C THR A 216 -10.33 5.96 -2.99
N GLY A 217 -11.22 4.98 -3.03
CA GLY A 217 -12.58 5.11 -2.50
C GLY A 217 -13.42 6.13 -3.29
N ASN A 218 -13.92 7.15 -2.59
CA ASN A 218 -14.71 8.21 -3.22
C ASN A 218 -13.86 9.33 -3.87
N THR A 219 -12.58 9.13 -4.10
CA THR A 219 -11.72 10.12 -4.76
C THR A 219 -12.27 10.50 -6.12
N PRO A 220 -12.61 11.78 -6.38
CA PRO A 220 -13.19 12.21 -7.64
C PRO A 220 -12.09 12.32 -8.71
N PHE A 221 -12.12 11.41 -9.69
CA PHE A 221 -11.11 11.33 -10.74
C PHE A 221 -11.07 12.60 -11.63
N ASP A 222 -12.20 13.14 -11.95
CA ASP A 222 -12.36 14.38 -12.73
C ASP A 222 -11.76 15.59 -12.02
N LEU A 223 -12.01 15.77 -10.73
CA LEU A 223 -11.40 16.84 -9.94
C LEU A 223 -9.91 16.62 -9.74
N LEU A 224 -9.49 15.38 -9.51
CA LEU A 224 -8.07 15.03 -9.37
C LEU A 224 -7.30 15.37 -10.65
N THR A 225 -7.89 15.12 -11.84
CA THR A 225 -7.24 15.36 -13.13
C THR A 225 -7.49 16.74 -13.73
N ALA A 226 -8.37 17.55 -13.14
CA ALA A 226 -8.75 18.86 -13.65
C ALA A 226 -7.57 19.84 -13.82
N ASN A 227 -6.61 19.82 -12.90
CA ASN A 227 -5.41 20.63 -13.04
C ASN A 227 -4.40 19.93 -13.96
N THR A 228 -4.17 20.48 -15.13
CA THR A 228 -3.29 19.94 -16.16
C THR A 228 -1.84 20.40 -16.04
N THR A 229 -1.53 21.28 -15.09
CA THR A 229 -0.19 21.84 -14.91
C THR A 229 0.49 21.37 -13.63
N TYR A 230 -0.28 21.04 -12.59
CA TYR A 230 0.26 20.58 -11.32
C TYR A 230 -0.71 19.65 -10.61
N ARG A 231 -0.27 18.47 -10.18
CA ARG A 231 -1.01 17.53 -9.32
C ARG A 231 -0.04 16.76 -8.45
N ASP A 232 -0.36 16.60 -7.19
CA ASP A 232 0.43 15.85 -6.20
C ASP A 232 -0.37 14.74 -5.49
N ILE A 233 -1.54 14.43 -6.01
CA ILE A 233 -2.34 13.26 -5.68
C ILE A 233 -2.57 12.48 -6.96
N PHE A 234 -2.33 11.17 -6.92
CA PHE A 234 -2.51 10.25 -8.03
C PHE A 234 -3.71 9.34 -7.75
N TYR A 235 -4.32 8.81 -8.78
CA TYR A 235 -5.48 7.95 -8.66
C TYR A 235 -5.09 6.48 -8.48
N ASP A 236 -5.87 5.72 -7.71
CA ASP A 236 -5.80 4.26 -7.65
C ASP A 236 -6.68 3.69 -8.77
N ALA A 237 -6.05 3.36 -9.89
CA ALA A 237 -6.75 2.92 -11.10
C ALA A 237 -7.45 1.57 -10.90
N PRO A 238 -8.60 1.33 -11.53
CA PRO A 238 -9.26 0.03 -11.51
C PRO A 238 -8.47 -0.98 -12.37
N LEU A 239 -7.75 -1.89 -11.70
CA LEU A 239 -6.86 -2.86 -12.34
C LEU A 239 -7.56 -3.74 -13.39
N GLY A 240 -8.84 -4.05 -13.16
CA GLY A 240 -9.62 -4.85 -14.11
C GLY A 240 -9.75 -4.20 -15.48
N MET A 241 -9.87 -2.87 -15.55
CA MET A 241 -9.96 -2.11 -16.80
C MET A 241 -8.66 -2.13 -17.61
N LEU A 242 -7.53 -2.44 -16.97
CA LEU A 242 -6.21 -2.48 -17.60
C LEU A 242 -5.84 -3.88 -18.10
N TYR A 243 -6.74 -4.85 -18.05
CA TYR A 243 -6.45 -6.21 -18.46
C TYR A 243 -5.86 -6.27 -19.87
N GLU A 244 -4.68 -6.88 -20.02
CA GLU A 244 -3.99 -7.08 -21.28
C GLU A 244 -3.91 -8.59 -21.56
N PRO A 245 -4.58 -9.11 -22.58
CA PRO A 245 -4.51 -10.53 -22.92
C PRO A 245 -3.09 -10.94 -23.31
N SER A 246 -2.78 -12.23 -23.20
CA SER A 246 -1.54 -12.75 -23.76
C SER A 246 -1.50 -12.52 -25.26
N PRO A 247 -0.35 -12.17 -25.82
CA PRO A 247 -0.19 -12.22 -27.28
C PRO A 247 -0.60 -13.62 -27.76
N ILE A 248 -1.45 -13.68 -28.76
CA ILE A 248 -1.89 -14.94 -29.38
C ILE A 248 -0.67 -15.58 -30.02
N THR A 249 -0.16 -16.66 -29.45
CA THR A 249 0.77 -17.53 -30.17
C THR A 249 -0.06 -18.40 -31.13
N LEU A 250 0.47 -18.71 -32.31
CA LEU A 250 -0.23 -19.53 -33.32
C LEU A 250 -0.69 -20.92 -32.81
N THR A 251 -0.23 -21.33 -31.64
CA THR A 251 -0.65 -22.53 -30.93
C THR A 251 -1.95 -22.36 -30.11
N ASP A 252 -2.40 -21.13 -29.88
CA ASP A 252 -3.55 -20.80 -29.01
C ASP A 252 -4.88 -20.60 -29.77
N LEU A 253 -5.02 -21.21 -30.95
CA LEU A 253 -6.20 -21.08 -31.80
C LEU A 253 -7.52 -21.67 -31.17
N ASN A 254 -7.43 -22.24 -29.96
CA ASN A 254 -8.59 -22.58 -29.13
C ASN A 254 -8.78 -21.54 -28.01
N VAL A 255 -8.91 -20.27 -28.37
CA VAL A 255 -9.22 -19.21 -27.40
C VAL A 255 -10.63 -19.43 -26.88
N ASP A 256 -10.76 -19.66 -25.57
CA ASP A 256 -12.07 -19.69 -24.89
C ASP A 256 -12.76 -18.33 -25.09
N PRO A 257 -13.93 -18.28 -25.76
CA PRO A 257 -14.63 -17.01 -25.99
C PRO A 257 -15.00 -16.27 -24.70
N SER A 258 -15.03 -16.98 -23.55
CA SER A 258 -15.28 -16.35 -22.25
C SER A 258 -14.15 -15.44 -21.79
N LEU A 259 -12.97 -15.50 -22.41
CA LEU A 259 -11.83 -14.66 -22.10
C LEU A 259 -11.86 -13.31 -22.83
N SER A 260 -12.66 -13.18 -23.89
CA SER A 260 -12.82 -11.91 -24.62
C SER A 260 -13.55 -10.85 -23.80
N ASN A 261 -14.32 -11.25 -22.80
CA ASN A 261 -15.11 -10.38 -21.93
C ASN A 261 -14.48 -10.21 -20.54
N LEU A 262 -13.19 -10.52 -20.34
CA LEU A 262 -12.55 -10.33 -19.04
C LEU A 262 -12.46 -8.85 -18.62
N ALA A 263 -12.56 -7.93 -19.54
CA ALA A 263 -12.78 -6.51 -19.25
C ALA A 263 -14.15 -6.25 -18.60
N GLU A 264 -15.15 -7.13 -18.86
CA GLU A 264 -16.50 -7.05 -18.28
C GLU A 264 -16.62 -7.83 -16.96
N ILE A 265 -15.58 -8.63 -16.56
CA ILE A 265 -15.58 -9.33 -15.27
C ILE A 265 -15.22 -8.35 -14.13
N ASP A 266 -14.94 -7.12 -14.45
CA ASP A 266 -14.83 -6.11 -13.45
C ASP A 266 -16.23 -5.76 -12.92
N ASP A 267 -16.72 -6.58 -12.01
CA ASP A 267 -17.70 -6.18 -11.02
C ASP A 267 -17.08 -5.08 -10.13
N TYR A 268 -16.71 -3.99 -10.79
CA TYR A 268 -16.48 -2.73 -10.14
C TYR A 268 -17.84 -2.22 -9.66
N HIS A 269 -18.45 -2.98 -8.77
CA HIS A 269 -19.61 -2.51 -8.05
C HIS A 269 -19.14 -1.57 -6.96
N PRO A 270 -19.44 -0.27 -7.14
CA PRO A 270 -19.22 0.70 -6.09
C PRO A 270 -20.12 0.33 -4.92
N SER A 271 -19.58 -0.24 -3.96
CA SER A 271 -20.14 -0.50 -2.66
C SER A 271 -20.31 -1.95 -2.32
N SER A 272 -19.48 -2.37 -1.50
CA SER A 272 -19.93 -3.16 -0.36
C SER A 272 -20.07 -2.21 0.81
N ALA A 273 -21.12 -2.39 1.56
CA ALA A 273 -21.46 -1.72 2.79
C ALA A 273 -20.30 -0.99 3.49
N GLY A 274 -20.34 0.34 3.51
CA GLY A 274 -19.42 1.16 4.27
C GLY A 274 -18.13 1.62 3.59
N GLN A 275 -17.86 1.17 2.38
CA GLN A 275 -16.64 1.54 1.65
C GLN A 275 -16.81 2.77 0.73
N GLY A 276 -17.97 3.41 0.72
CA GLY A 276 -18.27 4.51 -0.17
C GLY A 276 -18.41 4.08 -1.64
N LYS A 277 -18.77 5.04 -2.49
CA LYS A 277 -18.82 4.86 -3.95
C LYS A 277 -17.55 5.45 -4.53
N THR A 278 -16.99 4.81 -5.56
CA THR A 278 -15.87 5.41 -6.27
C THR A 278 -16.30 6.70 -6.97
N GLY A 279 -15.37 7.66 -7.00
CA GLY A 279 -15.53 8.92 -7.73
C GLY A 279 -15.19 8.83 -9.22
N LEU A 280 -15.16 7.63 -9.79
CA LEU A 280 -14.84 7.43 -11.20
C LEU A 280 -16.09 7.63 -12.08
N PRO A 281 -16.08 8.55 -13.06
CA PRO A 281 -17.13 8.65 -14.07
C PRO A 281 -17.27 7.37 -14.89
N ALA A 282 -18.51 6.96 -15.20
CA ALA A 282 -18.81 5.68 -15.84
C ALA A 282 -18.22 5.52 -17.27
N ASP A 283 -17.96 6.62 -17.95
CA ASP A 283 -17.41 6.69 -19.30
C ASP A 283 -15.88 6.87 -19.34
N THR A 284 -15.20 6.81 -18.21
CA THR A 284 -13.74 6.98 -18.16
C THR A 284 -13.05 5.82 -18.89
N PRO A 285 -12.27 6.09 -19.96
CA PRO A 285 -11.60 5.03 -20.70
C PRO A 285 -10.37 4.51 -19.94
N ALA A 286 -9.98 3.26 -20.18
CA ALA A 286 -8.77 2.66 -19.57
C ALA A 286 -7.49 3.47 -19.90
N SER A 287 -7.41 4.12 -21.04
CA SER A 287 -6.30 4.98 -21.45
C SER A 287 -6.11 6.23 -20.58
N ALA A 288 -7.12 6.62 -19.80
CA ALA A 288 -7.03 7.73 -18.85
C ALA A 288 -6.09 7.40 -17.68
N PHE A 289 -5.85 6.11 -17.40
CA PHE A 289 -4.98 5.66 -16.31
C PHE A 289 -3.58 5.39 -16.82
N ASN A 290 -2.65 6.23 -16.43
CA ASN A 290 -1.24 6.15 -16.80
C ASN A 290 -0.36 6.78 -15.71
N ALA A 291 0.95 6.72 -15.85
CA ALA A 291 1.90 7.22 -14.84
C ALA A 291 1.79 8.72 -14.51
N THR A 292 1.03 9.52 -15.27
CA THR A 292 0.79 10.93 -14.97
C THR A 292 -0.49 11.17 -14.19
N THR A 293 -1.44 10.25 -14.21
CA THR A 293 -2.75 10.36 -13.53
C THR A 293 -2.90 9.40 -12.37
N SER A 294 -2.16 8.30 -12.39
CA SER A 294 -2.31 7.17 -11.46
C SER A 294 -0.95 6.65 -11.00
N TYR A 295 -0.95 5.91 -9.91
CA TYR A 295 0.24 5.24 -9.39
C TYR A 295 -0.01 3.76 -9.12
N TYR A 296 -1.06 3.45 -8.37
CA TYR A 296 -1.56 2.09 -8.23
C TYR A 296 -2.58 1.74 -9.31
N ALA A 297 -2.71 0.45 -9.55
CA ALA A 297 -3.87 -0.15 -10.14
C ALA A 297 -4.31 -1.30 -9.22
N SER A 298 -5.44 -1.13 -8.56
CA SER A 298 -5.89 -2.03 -7.50
C SER A 298 -7.20 -2.73 -7.83
N LEU A 299 -7.39 -3.92 -7.24
CA LEU A 299 -8.68 -4.59 -7.24
C LEU A 299 -8.81 -5.61 -6.08
N ASN A 300 -10.05 -6.04 -5.85
CA ASN A 300 -10.39 -7.08 -4.89
C ASN A 300 -10.08 -8.47 -5.50
N PHE A 301 -9.06 -9.14 -4.97
CA PHE A 301 -8.64 -10.47 -5.43
C PHE A 301 -9.79 -11.48 -5.43
N LYS A 302 -10.54 -11.57 -4.34
CA LYS A 302 -11.62 -12.55 -4.20
C LYS A 302 -12.74 -12.35 -5.22
N ARG A 303 -13.03 -11.09 -5.60
CA ARG A 303 -14.07 -10.79 -6.61
C ARG A 303 -13.57 -11.03 -8.03
N SER A 304 -12.37 -10.59 -8.36
CA SER A 304 -11.84 -10.66 -9.72
C SER A 304 -11.23 -12.02 -10.08
N VAL A 305 -10.37 -12.55 -9.20
CA VAL A 305 -9.70 -13.84 -9.43
C VAL A 305 -10.56 -15.01 -8.97
N GLY A 306 -11.39 -14.78 -7.93
CA GLY A 306 -12.28 -15.77 -7.37
C GLY A 306 -11.68 -16.55 -6.19
N ARG A 307 -12.42 -17.57 -5.75
CA ARG A 307 -11.99 -18.45 -4.65
C ARG A 307 -10.94 -19.44 -5.14
N VAL A 308 -9.90 -19.61 -4.37
CA VAL A 308 -8.87 -20.63 -4.61
C VAL A 308 -9.32 -21.96 -4.01
N TRP A 309 -9.43 -22.97 -4.85
CA TRP A 309 -9.90 -24.28 -4.42
C TRP A 309 -8.71 -25.22 -4.13
N ARG A 310 -8.74 -25.86 -2.97
CA ARG A 310 -7.68 -26.82 -2.54
C ARG A 310 -6.26 -26.24 -2.62
N GLY A 311 -6.11 -24.96 -2.43
CA GLY A 311 -4.80 -24.29 -2.48
C GLY A 311 -4.20 -24.13 -3.87
N LYS A 312 -4.93 -24.42 -4.94
CA LYS A 312 -4.43 -24.32 -6.32
C LYS A 312 -5.19 -23.26 -7.10
N LEU A 313 -4.48 -22.46 -7.84
CA LEU A 313 -5.03 -21.53 -8.83
C LEU A 313 -5.26 -22.29 -10.14
N SER A 314 -6.45 -22.13 -10.73
CA SER A 314 -6.76 -22.66 -12.05
C SER A 314 -6.02 -21.89 -13.15
N GLU A 315 -5.87 -22.47 -14.34
CA GLU A 315 -5.30 -21.78 -15.49
C GLU A 315 -6.02 -20.47 -15.83
N ARG A 316 -7.36 -20.47 -15.72
CA ARG A 316 -8.16 -19.24 -15.89
C ARG A 316 -7.76 -18.18 -14.86
N GLN A 317 -7.63 -18.52 -13.59
CA GLN A 317 -7.20 -17.56 -12.56
C GLN A 317 -5.80 -17.03 -12.83
N MET A 318 -4.88 -17.90 -13.25
CA MET A 318 -3.53 -17.47 -13.62
C MET A 318 -3.51 -16.57 -14.84
N LYS A 319 -4.33 -16.85 -15.87
CA LYS A 319 -4.48 -15.95 -17.03
C LYS A 319 -4.99 -14.57 -16.63
N ILE A 320 -5.97 -14.51 -15.70
CA ILE A 320 -6.49 -13.24 -15.16
C ILE A 320 -5.38 -12.45 -14.47
N ILE A 321 -4.68 -13.08 -13.51
CA ILE A 321 -3.60 -12.42 -12.76
C ILE A 321 -2.53 -11.90 -13.71
N ARG A 322 -2.05 -12.71 -14.63
CA ARG A 322 -1.01 -12.36 -15.62
C ARG A 322 -1.45 -11.22 -16.53
N GLY A 323 -2.69 -11.25 -17.02
CA GLY A 323 -3.24 -10.20 -17.88
C GLY A 323 -3.37 -8.86 -17.15
N GLN A 324 -3.83 -8.87 -15.91
CA GLN A 324 -3.97 -7.69 -15.08
C GLN A 324 -2.59 -7.07 -14.75
N ILE A 325 -1.63 -7.88 -14.32
CA ILE A 325 -0.27 -7.40 -14.02
C ILE A 325 0.41 -6.83 -15.28
N ARG A 326 0.25 -7.49 -16.45
CA ARG A 326 0.77 -6.95 -17.72
C ARG A 326 0.16 -5.60 -18.05
N GLY A 327 -1.17 -5.49 -17.93
CA GLY A 327 -1.87 -4.24 -18.23
C GLY A 327 -1.44 -3.10 -17.33
N ALA A 328 -1.30 -3.33 -16.04
CA ALA A 328 -0.75 -2.34 -15.11
C ALA A 328 0.67 -1.91 -15.50
N LYS A 329 1.57 -2.87 -15.79
CA LYS A 329 2.94 -2.57 -16.24
C LYS A 329 2.95 -1.77 -17.54
N LYS A 330 2.11 -2.11 -18.51
CA LYS A 330 1.98 -1.38 -19.79
C LYS A 330 1.53 0.06 -19.57
N ALA A 331 0.65 0.30 -18.61
CA ALA A 331 0.21 1.63 -18.22
C ALA A 331 1.23 2.39 -17.34
N GLY A 332 2.34 1.76 -16.95
CA GLY A 332 3.34 2.33 -16.04
C GLY A 332 2.89 2.35 -14.58
N LEU A 333 1.93 1.49 -14.21
CA LEU A 333 1.33 1.45 -12.88
C LEU A 333 1.75 0.21 -12.09
N LYS A 334 1.58 0.27 -10.78
CA LYS A 334 1.85 -0.84 -9.87
C LYS A 334 0.57 -1.60 -9.54
N ALA A 335 0.47 -2.85 -10.02
CA ALA A 335 -0.66 -3.72 -9.69
C ALA A 335 -0.68 -4.02 -8.19
N ARG A 336 -1.86 -3.92 -7.56
CA ARG A 336 -2.10 -4.22 -6.14
C ARG A 336 -3.39 -5.00 -5.99
N TYR A 337 -3.33 -6.12 -5.26
CA TYR A 337 -4.49 -6.94 -4.95
C TYR A 337 -4.80 -6.87 -3.47
N TRP A 338 -5.97 -6.38 -3.11
CA TRP A 338 -6.47 -6.45 -1.74
C TRP A 338 -7.47 -7.60 -1.57
N ASN A 339 -7.82 -7.95 -0.33
CA ASN A 339 -8.70 -9.07 -0.01
C ASN A 339 -8.22 -10.43 -0.55
N THR A 340 -6.91 -10.64 -0.54
CA THR A 340 -6.30 -11.96 -0.75
C THR A 340 -6.68 -12.90 0.41
N PRO A 341 -6.61 -14.24 0.23
CA PRO A 341 -6.85 -15.18 1.32
C PRO A 341 -5.98 -14.87 2.54
N LYS A 342 -6.60 -14.78 3.72
CA LYS A 342 -5.89 -14.55 4.99
C LYS A 342 -5.62 -15.85 5.75
N TRP A 343 -6.43 -16.88 5.51
CA TRP A 343 -6.40 -18.17 6.16
C TRP A 343 -6.77 -19.31 5.20
N PRO A 344 -6.19 -20.50 5.34
CA PRO A 344 -5.05 -20.81 6.22
C PRO A 344 -3.77 -20.08 5.78
N VAL A 345 -2.80 -19.95 6.70
CA VAL A 345 -1.55 -19.20 6.44
C VAL A 345 -0.80 -19.77 5.22
N SER A 346 -0.80 -21.09 5.05
CA SER A 346 -0.22 -21.74 3.87
C SER A 346 -0.85 -21.28 2.55
N LEU A 347 -2.18 -21.10 2.51
CA LEU A 347 -2.86 -20.58 1.33
C LEU A 347 -2.50 -19.10 1.09
N ARG A 348 -2.47 -18.30 2.16
CA ARG A 348 -2.05 -16.90 2.07
C ARG A 348 -0.64 -16.79 1.47
N ASN A 349 0.30 -17.54 2.03
CA ASN A 349 1.69 -17.53 1.58
C ASN A 349 1.82 -18.00 0.13
N HIS A 350 1.06 -19.04 -0.25
CA HIS A 350 1.03 -19.51 -1.64
C HIS A 350 0.55 -18.41 -2.60
N ILE A 351 -0.53 -17.71 -2.27
CA ILE A 351 -1.05 -16.63 -3.12
C ILE A 351 -0.05 -15.45 -3.19
N TRP A 352 0.54 -15.07 -2.08
CA TRP A 352 1.57 -14.03 -2.06
C TRP A 352 2.76 -14.40 -2.94
N HIS A 353 3.23 -15.64 -2.81
CA HIS A 353 4.30 -16.17 -3.66
C HIS A 353 3.96 -16.10 -5.15
N VAL A 354 2.78 -16.56 -5.55
CA VAL A 354 2.33 -16.48 -6.95
C VAL A 354 2.28 -15.04 -7.45
N LEU A 355 1.71 -14.13 -6.66
CA LEU A 355 1.65 -12.72 -7.04
C LEU A 355 3.04 -12.11 -7.22
N VAL A 356 3.97 -12.48 -6.37
CA VAL A 356 5.37 -12.03 -6.44
C VAL A 356 6.05 -12.59 -7.67
N GLU A 357 5.91 -13.88 -7.94
CA GLU A 357 6.49 -14.52 -9.13
C GLU A 357 5.96 -13.92 -10.45
N GLU A 358 4.66 -13.61 -10.49
CA GLU A 358 4.07 -12.95 -11.65
C GLU A 358 4.42 -11.45 -11.74
N GLY A 359 5.13 -10.92 -10.73
CA GLY A 359 5.67 -9.57 -10.72
C GLY A 359 4.62 -8.52 -10.38
N VAL A 360 3.81 -8.78 -9.35
CA VAL A 360 2.93 -7.77 -8.74
C VAL A 360 3.73 -6.52 -8.36
N GLY A 361 3.15 -5.36 -8.56
CA GLY A 361 3.84 -4.11 -8.28
C GLY A 361 3.91 -3.75 -6.80
N MET A 362 2.95 -4.26 -6.00
CA MET A 362 2.84 -4.01 -4.56
C MET A 362 2.11 -5.17 -3.89
N LEU A 363 2.73 -5.79 -2.90
CA LEU A 363 2.10 -6.82 -2.09
C LEU A 363 1.28 -6.18 -0.96
N ASN A 364 -0.03 -6.35 -0.97
CA ASN A 364 -0.93 -5.82 0.05
C ASN A 364 -1.04 -6.78 1.23
N ALA A 365 -0.64 -6.36 2.42
CA ALA A 365 -0.51 -7.25 3.56
C ALA A 365 -1.15 -6.69 4.84
N ASP A 366 -1.85 -7.59 5.56
CA ASP A 366 -2.27 -7.35 6.94
C ASP A 366 -1.22 -7.83 7.95
N ASP A 367 -0.52 -8.92 7.63
CA ASP A 367 0.60 -9.47 8.40
C ASP A 367 1.91 -8.95 7.81
N LEU A 368 2.42 -7.88 8.41
CA LEU A 368 3.62 -7.20 7.89
C LEU A 368 4.87 -8.01 8.13
N GLU A 369 4.98 -8.65 9.29
CA GLU A 369 6.11 -9.51 9.61
C GLU A 369 6.22 -10.64 8.60
N GLY A 370 5.13 -11.39 8.39
CA GLY A 370 5.09 -12.47 7.40
C GLY A 370 5.35 -11.98 5.98
N ALA A 371 4.93 -10.77 5.61
CA ALA A 371 5.15 -10.24 4.27
C ALA A 371 6.59 -9.73 4.04
N ALA A 372 7.22 -9.17 5.07
CA ALA A 372 8.49 -8.48 4.96
C ALA A 372 9.71 -9.40 5.19
N ILE A 373 9.58 -10.42 6.04
CA ILE A 373 10.69 -11.27 6.46
C ILE A 373 10.91 -12.43 5.49
N GLU A 374 9.87 -12.89 4.81
CA GLU A 374 9.97 -14.04 3.93
C GLU A 374 10.61 -13.72 2.58
N ASP A 375 11.53 -14.59 2.16
CA ASP A 375 12.04 -14.60 0.78
C ASP A 375 11.06 -15.38 -0.11
N TRP A 376 10.08 -14.70 -0.62
CA TRP A 376 9.01 -15.26 -1.45
C TRP A 376 9.50 -15.97 -2.73
N ARG A 377 10.80 -15.93 -3.05
CA ARG A 377 11.38 -16.60 -4.22
C ARG A 377 11.94 -17.98 -3.93
N ARG A 378 12.32 -18.25 -2.68
CA ARG A 378 12.94 -19.54 -2.35
C ARG A 378 11.97 -20.71 -2.31
N TRP A 379 10.69 -20.46 -2.34
CA TRP A 379 9.64 -21.48 -2.23
C TRP A 379 9.38 -22.29 -3.51
N LYS A 380 10.25 -22.20 -4.54
CA LYS A 380 10.05 -22.86 -5.83
C LYS A 380 9.95 -24.37 -5.81
N HIS A 381 10.30 -25.07 -4.74
CA HIS A 381 10.50 -26.51 -4.80
C HIS A 381 9.65 -27.38 -3.89
N GLU A 382 8.88 -26.85 -2.96
CA GLU A 382 8.20 -27.70 -1.98
C GLU A 382 6.69 -27.94 -2.18
N TRP A 383 6.05 -27.27 -3.14
CA TRP A 383 4.60 -27.33 -3.31
C TRP A 383 4.11 -28.10 -4.55
N TYR A 384 5.01 -28.70 -5.30
CA TYR A 384 4.69 -29.49 -6.51
C TYR A 384 4.88 -31.00 -6.33
N VAL A 385 4.81 -31.53 -5.11
CA VAL A 385 4.79 -32.98 -4.86
C VAL A 385 3.41 -33.42 -4.40
#